data_ae6cbd09f028256db655443622135a8b
#
_entry.id   ae6cbd09f028256db655443622135a8b
#
_cell.length_a   1.000
_cell.length_b   1.000
_cell.length_c   1.000
_cell.angle_alpha   90.00
_cell.angle_beta   90.00
_cell.angle_gamma   90.00
#
_symmetry.space_group_name_H-M   'P 1'
#
loop_
_entity.id
_entity.type
_entity.pdbx_description
1 polymer ?
#
loop_
_entity_poly.entity_id
_entity_poly.type
_entity_poly.pdbx_seq_one_letter_code
_entity_poly.pdbx_strand_id
1 'polypeptide(L)'
;MWKRRRGEGSDRGARGVSIAARVFLFVAAAFVVGCTGPMYLLQAGEGQLDLLCRARPIERAIRDPETPDRVRKLLSEVKSIKAFGTKFGLTPTSSYETYVALDRPRVVWVTSASDPLAFKGRKWRFPIVGSVPYLGWFDRDDARRFAEELKAEGLDVELRGASAYSTLGWFSDPVLSTMLPDGPQALSGLVDVVLHESVHATVYVAGQSTFNESLAEYVSNRLAEEYLRSHGLLAELAAIQTGRVESDRRRRRMHEAYVELNALYESSVTKEKKLAEKARILAELKKELGLSRTPNNATLLQSKTYGSQDQGFEALFERCGTWERFWKAIRTIDAGSFGGDQASKFSGVLAAAGDEACKP
;
A
#
# COMPACT_ATOMS: atom_id res chain seq x y z
N MET A 1 -13.11 58.43 36.40
CA MET A 1 -13.64 57.05 36.26
C MET A 1 -13.52 56.59 34.84
N TRP A 2 -12.47 55.86 34.48
CA TRP A 2 -12.15 55.47 33.12
C TRP A 2 -12.21 53.94 33.01
N LYS A 3 -13.24 53.38 32.32
CA LYS A 3 -13.39 51.94 32.03
C LYS A 3 -12.55 51.57 30.80
N ARG A 4 -11.49 50.79 31.02
CA ARG A 4 -10.75 50.10 29.94
C ARG A 4 -11.61 48.97 29.39
N ARG A 5 -11.91 49.03 28.08
CA ARG A 5 -12.39 47.89 27.30
C ARG A 5 -11.20 47.01 27.00
N ARG A 6 -11.26 45.72 27.36
CA ARG A 6 -10.33 44.69 26.88
C ARG A 6 -10.73 44.29 25.45
N GLY A 7 -9.78 44.38 24.56
CA GLY A 7 -9.92 43.92 23.19
C GLY A 7 -9.96 42.40 23.14
N GLU A 8 -10.90 41.86 22.39
CA GLU A 8 -10.93 40.48 21.97
C GLU A 8 -9.81 40.25 20.97
N GLY A 9 -8.82 39.45 21.37
CA GLY A 9 -7.78 38.94 20.49
C GLY A 9 -8.36 37.90 19.50
N SER A 10 -8.38 38.25 18.24
CA SER A 10 -8.77 37.35 17.15
C SER A 10 -7.76 36.24 17.02
N ASP A 11 -8.15 35.05 17.38
CA ASP A 11 -7.44 33.81 17.01
C ASP A 11 -7.68 33.52 15.51
N ARG A 12 -6.80 34.04 14.65
CA ARG A 12 -6.72 33.74 13.22
C ARG A 12 -5.31 33.27 12.91
N GLY A 13 -5.07 31.97 12.97
CA GLY A 13 -3.74 31.47 12.68
C GLY A 13 -3.52 30.00 12.38
N ALA A 14 -4.49 29.28 11.83
CA ALA A 14 -4.19 28.01 11.15
C ALA A 14 -4.76 28.05 9.73
N ARG A 15 -4.16 28.87 8.87
CA ARG A 15 -4.45 28.83 7.43
C ARG A 15 -3.82 27.56 6.91
N GLY A 16 -4.66 26.57 6.58
CA GLY A 16 -4.24 25.39 5.83
C GLY A 16 -3.47 25.82 4.59
N VAL A 17 -2.27 25.28 4.42
CA VAL A 17 -1.46 25.49 3.22
C VAL A 17 -2.29 25.10 2.01
N SER A 18 -2.44 26.01 1.03
CA SER A 18 -3.25 25.76 -0.16
C SER A 18 -2.74 24.55 -0.94
N ILE A 19 -3.61 23.85 -1.66
CA ILE A 19 -3.25 22.70 -2.52
C ILE A 19 -2.10 23.08 -3.46
N ALA A 20 -2.14 24.28 -4.06
CA ALA A 20 -1.09 24.80 -4.91
C ALA A 20 0.26 24.95 -4.18
N ALA A 21 0.23 25.38 -2.90
CA ALA A 21 1.44 25.51 -2.09
C ALA A 21 2.02 24.14 -1.69
N ARG A 22 1.16 23.13 -1.46
CA ARG A 22 1.61 21.74 -1.20
C ARG A 22 2.21 21.10 -2.45
N VAL A 23 1.63 21.31 -3.60
CA VAL A 23 2.16 20.85 -4.91
C VAL A 23 3.46 21.57 -5.21
N PHE A 24 3.55 22.89 -5.00
CA PHE A 24 4.77 23.68 -5.22
C PHE A 24 5.90 23.25 -4.27
N LEU A 25 5.63 22.98 -2.99
CA LEU A 25 6.59 22.44 -2.04
C LEU A 25 7.05 21.03 -2.43
N PHE A 26 6.15 20.16 -2.94
CA PHE A 26 6.49 18.85 -3.44
C PHE A 26 7.41 18.93 -4.66
N VAL A 27 7.12 19.79 -5.62
CA VAL A 27 7.95 20.04 -6.81
C VAL A 27 9.26 20.73 -6.45
N ALA A 28 9.25 21.74 -5.56
CA ALA A 28 10.47 22.49 -5.18
C ALA A 28 11.44 21.63 -4.34
N ALA A 29 10.95 20.76 -3.44
CA ALA A 29 11.78 19.80 -2.70
C ALA A 29 12.45 18.78 -3.64
N ALA A 30 11.89 18.56 -4.81
CA ALA A 30 12.36 17.66 -5.84
C ALA A 30 13.61 18.14 -6.59
N PHE A 31 13.88 19.42 -6.62
CA PHE A 31 15.05 19.99 -7.33
C PHE A 31 16.39 19.84 -6.58
N VAL A 32 16.40 19.32 -5.35
CA VAL A 32 17.59 19.40 -4.48
C VAL A 32 18.40 18.11 -4.38
N VAL A 33 17.96 16.95 -4.92
CA VAL A 33 18.74 15.70 -4.72
C VAL A 33 18.82 14.80 -5.95
N GLY A 34 20.04 14.45 -6.27
CA GLY A 34 20.42 13.56 -7.34
C GLY A 34 19.96 12.10 -7.20
N CYS A 35 19.87 11.45 -8.34
CA CYS A 35 19.66 10.06 -8.71
C CYS A 35 18.26 9.70 -9.26
N THR A 36 17.18 10.40 -8.94
CA THR A 36 15.91 10.27 -9.67
C THR A 36 15.72 11.54 -10.49
N GLY A 37 15.82 11.43 -11.82
CA GLY A 37 15.86 12.59 -12.70
C GLY A 37 14.65 13.52 -12.50
N PRO A 38 14.80 14.83 -12.76
CA PRO A 38 13.72 15.81 -12.67
C PRO A 38 12.45 15.39 -13.41
N MET A 39 12.60 14.65 -14.50
CA MET A 39 11.49 14.12 -15.30
C MET A 39 10.59 13.16 -14.54
N TYR A 40 11.15 12.31 -13.65
CA TYR A 40 10.32 11.44 -12.80
C TYR A 40 9.39 12.24 -11.89
N LEU A 41 9.90 13.30 -11.31
CA LEU A 41 9.15 14.14 -10.37
C LEU A 41 8.10 15.00 -11.09
N LEU A 42 8.42 15.46 -12.30
CA LEU A 42 7.46 16.17 -13.15
C LEU A 42 6.29 15.26 -13.52
N GLN A 43 6.53 14.04 -14.02
CA GLN A 43 5.45 13.10 -14.36
C GLN A 43 4.63 12.69 -13.12
N ALA A 44 5.27 12.53 -11.95
CA ALA A 44 4.57 12.22 -10.72
C ALA A 44 3.65 13.38 -10.28
N GLY A 45 4.14 14.63 -10.39
CA GLY A 45 3.36 15.83 -10.11
C GLY A 45 2.21 16.02 -11.10
N GLU A 46 2.45 15.84 -12.39
CA GLU A 46 1.44 15.94 -13.45
C GLU A 46 0.35 14.89 -13.27
N GLY A 47 0.73 13.62 -13.03
CA GLY A 47 -0.22 12.55 -12.79
C GLY A 47 -1.06 12.76 -11.54
N GLN A 48 -0.47 13.29 -10.45
CA GLN A 48 -1.21 13.65 -9.25
C GLN A 48 -2.19 14.80 -9.50
N LEU A 49 -1.78 15.82 -10.25
CA LEU A 49 -2.64 16.94 -10.63
C LEU A 49 -3.81 16.48 -11.51
N ASP A 50 -3.57 15.58 -12.49
CA ASP A 50 -4.64 14.99 -13.31
C ASP A 50 -5.69 14.30 -12.43
N LEU A 51 -5.28 13.49 -11.46
CA LEU A 51 -6.21 12.85 -10.52
C LEU A 51 -7.02 13.88 -9.72
N LEU A 52 -6.38 14.93 -9.20
CA LEU A 52 -7.05 15.98 -8.43
C LEU A 52 -8.04 16.78 -9.28
N CYS A 53 -7.69 17.12 -10.52
CA CYS A 53 -8.53 17.88 -11.43
C CYS A 53 -9.75 17.06 -11.91
N ARG A 54 -9.60 15.75 -12.05
CA ARG A 54 -10.69 14.83 -12.48
C ARG A 54 -11.57 14.37 -11.31
N ALA A 55 -11.15 14.59 -10.08
CA ALA A 55 -11.86 14.15 -8.89
C ALA A 55 -13.21 14.90 -8.75
N ARG A 56 -14.31 14.16 -8.64
CA ARG A 56 -15.65 14.69 -8.41
C ARG A 56 -16.30 14.03 -7.21
N PRO A 57 -17.15 14.74 -6.43
CA PRO A 57 -17.84 14.14 -5.28
C PRO A 57 -18.54 12.83 -5.66
N ILE A 58 -18.47 11.82 -4.80
CA ILE A 58 -19.10 10.50 -5.03
C ILE A 58 -20.59 10.65 -5.27
N GLU A 59 -21.28 11.51 -4.53
CA GLU A 59 -22.72 11.76 -4.69
C GLU A 59 -23.06 12.32 -6.07
N ARG A 60 -22.16 13.13 -6.65
CA ARG A 60 -22.33 13.62 -8.03
C ARG A 60 -22.12 12.48 -9.03
N ALA A 61 -21.12 11.62 -8.80
CA ALA A 61 -20.88 10.47 -9.67
C ALA A 61 -22.05 9.47 -9.63
N ILE A 62 -22.64 9.23 -8.45
CA ILE A 62 -23.81 8.35 -8.29
C ILE A 62 -25.04 8.89 -9.05
N ARG A 63 -25.25 10.22 -9.08
CA ARG A 63 -26.39 10.85 -9.77
C ARG A 63 -26.19 11.02 -11.27
N ASP A 64 -24.99 10.86 -11.76
CA ASP A 64 -24.66 11.04 -13.16
C ASP A 64 -25.13 9.80 -13.97
N PRO A 65 -26.04 9.97 -14.98
CA PRO A 65 -26.51 8.87 -15.81
C PRO A 65 -25.40 8.20 -16.64
N GLU A 66 -24.33 8.92 -16.95
CA GLU A 66 -23.18 8.39 -17.69
C GLU A 66 -22.31 7.45 -16.83
N THR A 67 -22.46 7.48 -15.50
CA THR A 67 -21.75 6.55 -14.62
C THR A 67 -22.43 5.17 -14.70
N PRO A 68 -21.70 4.09 -15.04
CA PRO A 68 -22.27 2.75 -15.14
C PRO A 68 -22.98 2.32 -13.85
N ASP A 69 -24.12 1.64 -13.94
CA ASP A 69 -24.93 1.19 -12.81
C ASP A 69 -24.13 0.43 -11.77
N ARG A 70 -23.23 -0.45 -12.23
CA ARG A 70 -22.33 -1.19 -11.35
C ARG A 70 -21.46 -0.27 -10.52
N VAL A 71 -20.86 0.74 -11.14
CA VAL A 71 -20.00 1.72 -10.47
C VAL A 71 -20.82 2.54 -9.47
N ARG A 72 -22.03 2.97 -9.82
CA ARG A 72 -22.93 3.69 -8.90
C ARG A 72 -23.25 2.88 -7.66
N LYS A 73 -23.56 1.56 -7.83
CA LYS A 73 -23.80 0.65 -6.71
C LYS A 73 -22.59 0.53 -5.80
N LEU A 74 -21.40 0.31 -6.35
CA LEU A 74 -20.18 0.21 -5.56
C LEU A 74 -19.83 1.51 -4.84
N LEU A 75 -19.97 2.66 -5.51
CA LEU A 75 -19.72 3.97 -4.89
C LEU A 75 -20.69 4.26 -3.73
N SER A 76 -21.94 3.78 -3.80
CA SER A 76 -22.91 3.95 -2.69
C SER A 76 -22.50 3.21 -1.42
N GLU A 77 -21.68 2.17 -1.50
CA GLU A 77 -21.21 1.41 -0.35
C GLU A 77 -20.04 2.10 0.40
N VAL A 78 -19.30 3.00 -0.25
CA VAL A 78 -18.07 3.59 0.32
C VAL A 78 -18.32 4.25 1.67
N LYS A 79 -19.42 5.00 1.79
CA LYS A 79 -19.78 5.68 3.05
C LYS A 79 -20.07 4.69 4.18
N SER A 80 -20.75 3.58 3.89
CA SER A 80 -21.03 2.50 4.84
C SER A 80 -19.74 1.82 5.29
N ILE A 81 -18.85 1.51 4.35
CA ILE A 81 -17.54 0.89 4.63
C ILE A 81 -16.69 1.79 5.54
N LYS A 82 -16.59 3.10 5.24
CA LYS A 82 -15.86 4.06 6.07
C LYS A 82 -16.45 4.16 7.47
N ALA A 83 -17.78 4.28 7.59
CA ALA A 83 -18.47 4.33 8.88
C ALA A 83 -18.23 3.06 9.70
N PHE A 84 -18.23 1.90 9.05
CA PHE A 84 -17.90 0.63 9.68
C PHE A 84 -16.46 0.63 10.20
N GLY A 85 -15.48 1.01 9.40
CA GLY A 85 -14.09 1.12 9.84
C GLY A 85 -13.92 2.04 11.05
N THR A 86 -14.61 3.20 11.05
CA THR A 86 -14.60 4.14 12.17
C THR A 86 -15.16 3.53 13.45
N LYS A 87 -16.22 2.71 13.37
CA LYS A 87 -16.77 1.99 14.53
C LYS A 87 -15.74 1.06 15.18
N PHE A 88 -14.79 0.53 14.40
CA PHE A 88 -13.72 -0.33 14.87
C PHE A 88 -12.38 0.39 15.10
N GLY A 89 -12.40 1.73 15.20
CA GLY A 89 -11.26 2.54 15.63
C GLY A 89 -10.37 3.09 14.53
N LEU A 90 -10.74 2.92 13.24
CA LEU A 90 -10.05 3.59 12.14
C LEU A 90 -10.36 5.09 12.15
N THR A 91 -9.35 5.90 11.86
CA THR A 91 -9.46 7.35 11.84
C THR A 91 -10.34 7.82 10.67
N PRO A 92 -11.38 8.62 10.90
CA PRO A 92 -12.13 9.26 9.81
C PRO A 92 -11.21 10.16 8.98
N THR A 93 -11.28 10.02 7.67
CA THR A 93 -10.49 10.82 6.71
C THR A 93 -11.38 11.40 5.65
N SER A 94 -10.90 12.42 4.93
CA SER A 94 -11.54 12.94 3.72
C SER A 94 -11.20 12.13 2.45
N SER A 95 -10.35 11.09 2.57
CA SER A 95 -10.11 10.15 1.46
C SER A 95 -11.38 9.36 1.15
N TYR A 96 -11.54 9.02 -0.13
CA TYR A 96 -12.69 8.29 -0.66
C TYR A 96 -14.04 9.04 -0.55
N GLU A 97 -14.00 10.37 -0.56
CA GLU A 97 -15.20 11.21 -0.71
C GLU A 97 -15.42 11.66 -2.16
N THR A 98 -14.40 11.47 -3.00
CA THR A 98 -14.43 11.78 -4.42
C THR A 98 -14.17 10.53 -5.26
N TYR A 99 -14.54 10.60 -6.54
CA TYR A 99 -14.37 9.54 -7.53
C TYR A 99 -13.68 10.08 -8.79
N VAL A 100 -12.77 9.28 -9.35
CA VAL A 100 -12.12 9.55 -10.64
C VAL A 100 -12.37 8.38 -11.59
N ALA A 101 -13.00 8.68 -12.73
CA ALA A 101 -13.07 7.75 -13.86
C ALA A 101 -11.76 7.83 -14.65
N LEU A 102 -11.04 6.72 -14.75
CA LEU A 102 -9.81 6.60 -15.54
C LEU A 102 -10.08 5.82 -16.83
N ASP A 103 -9.53 6.29 -17.95
CA ASP A 103 -9.66 5.65 -19.26
C ASP A 103 -8.55 4.60 -19.49
N ARG A 104 -8.00 4.07 -18.40
CA ARG A 104 -6.89 3.13 -18.40
C ARG A 104 -7.08 2.06 -17.32
N PRO A 105 -6.57 0.81 -17.54
CA PRO A 105 -6.82 -0.30 -16.62
C PRO A 105 -5.98 -0.24 -15.33
N ARG A 106 -5.01 0.68 -15.24
CA ARG A 106 -4.13 0.86 -14.07
C ARG A 106 -3.94 2.34 -13.79
N VAL A 107 -3.92 2.69 -12.51
CA VAL A 107 -3.65 4.09 -12.13
C VAL A 107 -2.18 4.42 -12.27
N VAL A 108 -1.29 3.54 -11.82
CA VAL A 108 0.17 3.68 -11.92
C VAL A 108 0.83 2.36 -12.31
N TRP A 109 2.02 2.47 -12.89
CA TRP A 109 2.92 1.36 -13.18
C TRP A 109 4.08 1.41 -12.20
N VAL A 110 4.28 0.34 -11.46
CA VAL A 110 5.29 0.24 -10.41
C VAL A 110 6.49 -0.52 -10.95
N THR A 111 7.67 0.13 -10.87
CA THR A 111 8.95 -0.47 -11.26
C THR A 111 9.78 -0.71 -10.00
N SER A 112 10.26 -1.93 -9.82
CA SER A 112 11.25 -2.32 -8.81
C SER A 112 12.39 -3.09 -9.46
N ALA A 113 13.57 -3.10 -8.83
CA ALA A 113 14.74 -3.79 -9.35
C ALA A 113 15.55 -4.44 -8.24
N SER A 114 16.28 -5.49 -8.57
CA SER A 114 17.15 -6.24 -7.66
C SER A 114 18.40 -6.73 -8.39
N ASP A 115 19.46 -6.99 -7.63
CA ASP A 115 20.63 -7.71 -8.12
C ASP A 115 20.23 -9.09 -8.68
N PRO A 116 20.80 -9.54 -9.81
CA PRO A 116 20.41 -10.80 -10.43
C PRO A 116 20.86 -12.05 -9.66
N LEU A 117 21.87 -11.95 -8.79
CA LEU A 117 22.40 -13.06 -7.99
C LEU A 117 22.47 -12.75 -6.48
N ALA A 118 21.66 -11.79 -6.05
CA ALA A 118 21.44 -11.52 -4.63
C ALA A 118 20.06 -10.86 -4.43
N PHE A 119 19.42 -11.09 -3.29
CA PHE A 119 18.18 -10.39 -2.95
C PHE A 119 18.50 -9.01 -2.36
N LYS A 120 19.15 -8.17 -3.19
CA LYS A 120 19.51 -6.79 -2.88
C LYS A 120 18.71 -5.84 -3.76
N GLY A 121 17.58 -5.35 -3.24
CA GLY A 121 16.70 -4.42 -3.94
C GLY A 121 17.33 -3.03 -4.13
N ARG A 122 17.11 -2.45 -5.32
CA ARG A 122 17.41 -1.06 -5.59
C ARG A 122 16.52 -0.17 -4.70
N LYS A 123 17.09 0.89 -4.14
CA LYS A 123 16.38 1.89 -3.34
C LYS A 123 16.56 3.25 -3.98
N TRP A 124 15.48 4.02 -4.02
CA TRP A 124 15.47 5.41 -4.45
C TRP A 124 15.22 6.30 -3.24
N ARG A 125 16.02 7.37 -3.11
CA ARG A 125 15.94 8.27 -1.95
C ARG A 125 15.31 9.58 -2.33
N PHE A 126 14.37 10.02 -1.50
CA PHE A 126 13.68 11.31 -1.62
C PHE A 126 13.82 12.11 -0.32
N PRO A 127 13.90 13.44 -0.39
CA PRO A 127 14.17 14.26 0.80
C PRO A 127 13.12 14.14 1.90
N ILE A 128 11.84 13.94 1.53
CA ILE A 128 10.70 13.94 2.45
C ILE A 128 10.22 12.52 2.74
N VAL A 129 10.06 11.70 1.70
CA VAL A 129 9.51 10.33 1.82
C VAL A 129 10.58 9.33 2.27
N GLY A 130 11.84 9.73 2.28
CA GLY A 130 12.95 8.85 2.61
C GLY A 130 13.31 7.87 1.48
N SER A 131 13.62 6.62 1.85
CA SER A 131 14.05 5.59 0.90
C SER A 131 12.89 4.68 0.53
N VAL A 132 12.60 4.56 -0.77
CA VAL A 132 11.54 3.68 -1.30
C VAL A 132 12.14 2.56 -2.16
N PRO A 133 11.57 1.35 -2.13
CA PRO A 133 12.07 0.19 -2.89
C PRO A 133 11.49 0.09 -4.30
N TYR A 134 10.65 1.01 -4.72
CA TYR A 134 10.03 1.05 -6.05
C TYR A 134 9.69 2.47 -6.49
N LEU A 135 9.45 2.66 -7.79
CA LEU A 135 8.96 3.92 -8.37
C LEU A 135 7.62 3.71 -9.07
N GLY A 136 6.69 4.67 -8.88
CA GLY A 136 5.38 4.69 -9.53
C GLY A 136 5.36 5.64 -10.72
N TRP A 137 4.85 5.19 -11.86
CA TRP A 137 4.75 5.94 -13.10
C TRP A 137 3.30 6.04 -13.54
N PHE A 138 2.83 7.22 -13.84
CA PHE A 138 1.47 7.41 -14.37
C PHE A 138 1.38 7.02 -15.86
N ASP A 139 2.48 7.12 -16.59
CA ASP A 139 2.59 6.68 -17.97
C ASP A 139 3.26 5.30 -18.07
N ARG A 140 2.68 4.40 -18.90
CA ARG A 140 3.18 3.03 -19.08
C ARG A 140 4.48 2.97 -19.86
N ASP A 141 4.63 3.82 -20.86
CA ASP A 141 5.77 3.78 -21.76
C ASP A 141 6.99 4.41 -21.08
N ASP A 142 6.81 5.40 -20.23
CA ASP A 142 7.84 5.93 -19.34
C ASP A 142 8.30 4.85 -18.36
N ALA A 143 7.37 4.14 -17.71
CA ALA A 143 7.69 3.03 -16.82
C ALA A 143 8.47 1.92 -17.55
N ARG A 144 8.09 1.64 -18.79
CA ARG A 144 8.77 0.63 -19.61
C ARG A 144 10.18 1.07 -20.01
N ARG A 145 10.36 2.32 -20.46
CA ARG A 145 11.70 2.86 -20.78
C ARG A 145 12.61 2.76 -19.57
N PHE A 146 12.15 3.21 -18.41
CA PHE A 146 12.92 3.13 -17.18
C PHE A 146 13.24 1.66 -16.78
N ALA A 147 12.30 0.75 -16.96
CA ALA A 147 12.55 -0.67 -16.70
C ALA A 147 13.62 -1.25 -17.63
N GLU A 148 13.66 -0.84 -18.92
CA GLU A 148 14.71 -1.27 -19.85
C GLU A 148 16.08 -0.68 -19.50
N GLU A 149 16.15 0.56 -19.02
CA GLU A 149 17.39 1.16 -18.50
C GLU A 149 17.96 0.34 -17.35
N LEU A 150 17.14 -0.03 -16.37
CA LEU A 150 17.56 -0.88 -15.25
C LEU A 150 17.99 -2.29 -15.68
N LYS A 151 17.35 -2.85 -16.71
CA LYS A 151 17.77 -4.14 -17.29
C LYS A 151 19.12 -4.02 -18.01
N ALA A 152 19.38 -2.89 -18.68
CA ALA A 152 20.67 -2.63 -19.31
C ALA A 152 21.80 -2.48 -18.28
N GLU A 153 21.49 -2.06 -17.03
CA GLU A 153 22.42 -2.11 -15.89
C GLU A 153 22.67 -3.54 -15.39
N GLY A 154 22.00 -4.56 -15.94
CA GLY A 154 22.14 -5.96 -15.55
C GLY A 154 21.28 -6.37 -14.35
N LEU A 155 20.26 -5.59 -14.01
CA LEU A 155 19.36 -5.87 -12.88
C LEU A 155 18.17 -6.75 -13.31
N ASP A 156 17.67 -7.54 -12.39
CA ASP A 156 16.34 -8.11 -12.45
C ASP A 156 15.31 -7.02 -12.21
N VAL A 157 14.33 -6.86 -13.11
CA VAL A 157 13.35 -5.76 -13.03
C VAL A 157 11.94 -6.31 -13.04
N GLU A 158 11.13 -5.86 -12.11
CA GLU A 158 9.67 -6.08 -12.07
C GLU A 158 8.95 -4.81 -12.48
N LEU A 159 8.07 -4.94 -13.47
CA LEU A 159 7.13 -3.89 -13.90
C LEU A 159 5.71 -4.42 -13.77
N ARG A 160 4.92 -3.83 -12.87
CA ARG A 160 3.52 -4.23 -12.62
C ARG A 160 2.59 -3.03 -12.60
N GLY A 161 1.35 -3.23 -13.00
CA GLY A 161 0.30 -2.21 -12.85
C GLY A 161 -0.34 -2.28 -11.46
N ALA A 162 -0.62 -1.12 -10.88
CA ALA A 162 -1.41 -0.99 -9.65
C ALA A 162 -2.81 -0.44 -9.96
N SER A 163 -3.81 -0.96 -9.26
CA SER A 163 -5.22 -0.53 -9.38
C SER A 163 -5.58 0.58 -8.39
N ALA A 164 -4.88 0.62 -7.26
CA ALA A 164 -5.01 1.65 -6.23
C ALA A 164 -3.72 2.50 -6.17
N TYR A 165 -3.87 3.70 -5.67
CA TYR A 165 -2.79 4.64 -5.44
C TYR A 165 -3.14 5.47 -4.20
N SER A 166 -2.22 5.54 -3.26
CA SER A 166 -2.38 6.32 -2.04
C SER A 166 -1.27 7.35 -1.91
N THR A 167 -1.63 8.52 -1.43
CA THR A 167 -0.69 9.61 -1.12
C THR A 167 -0.25 9.59 0.35
N LEU A 168 -0.52 8.51 1.08
CA LEU A 168 -0.20 8.36 2.50
C LEU A 168 -0.72 9.54 3.36
N GLY A 169 -1.92 10.05 3.03
CA GLY A 169 -2.56 11.15 3.75
C GLY A 169 -2.07 12.56 3.39
N TRP A 170 -1.16 12.72 2.42
CA TRP A 170 -0.75 14.04 1.92
C TRP A 170 -1.88 14.77 1.18
N PHE A 171 -2.74 14.01 0.51
CA PHE A 171 -3.95 14.49 -0.17
C PHE A 171 -5.13 13.61 0.24
N SER A 172 -6.36 14.10 -0.04
CA SER A 172 -7.56 13.27 0.05
C SER A 172 -7.64 12.38 -1.20
N ASP A 173 -7.32 11.11 -1.04
CA ASP A 173 -7.28 10.15 -2.15
C ASP A 173 -8.69 9.84 -2.65
N PRO A 174 -8.95 9.86 -3.98
CA PRO A 174 -10.25 9.50 -4.55
C PRO A 174 -10.43 7.99 -4.65
N VAL A 175 -11.66 7.52 -4.73
CA VAL A 175 -11.96 6.20 -5.30
C VAL A 175 -11.66 6.26 -6.79
N LEU A 176 -10.85 5.34 -7.29
CA LEU A 176 -10.49 5.25 -8.70
C LEU A 176 -11.31 4.17 -9.39
N SER A 177 -11.71 4.37 -10.65
CA SER A 177 -12.41 3.33 -11.42
C SER A 177 -11.61 2.03 -11.51
N THR A 178 -10.28 2.12 -11.45
CA THR A 178 -9.36 0.97 -11.44
C THR A 178 -9.43 0.13 -10.15
N MET A 179 -9.98 0.68 -9.07
CA MET A 179 -10.26 -0.02 -7.80
C MET A 179 -11.58 -0.79 -7.84
N LEU A 180 -12.39 -0.60 -8.88
CA LEU A 180 -13.72 -1.15 -9.05
C LEU A 180 -13.74 -2.18 -10.20
N PRO A 181 -13.07 -3.33 -10.07
CA PRO A 181 -12.99 -4.33 -11.13
C PRO A 181 -14.38 -4.90 -11.45
N ASP A 182 -14.50 -5.58 -12.61
CA ASP A 182 -15.68 -6.35 -12.93
C ASP A 182 -15.70 -7.69 -12.16
N GLY A 183 -16.89 -8.24 -11.96
CA GLY A 183 -17.07 -9.56 -11.41
C GLY A 183 -17.57 -9.60 -9.95
N PRO A 184 -17.77 -10.81 -9.42
CA PRO A 184 -18.41 -11.01 -8.12
C PRO A 184 -17.58 -10.54 -6.91
N GLN A 185 -16.27 -10.34 -7.10
CA GLN A 185 -15.38 -9.87 -6.05
C GLN A 185 -15.23 -8.35 -6.00
N ALA A 186 -15.98 -7.59 -6.82
CA ALA A 186 -15.84 -6.13 -6.90
C ALA A 186 -16.16 -5.43 -5.57
N LEU A 187 -17.23 -5.83 -4.90
CA LEU A 187 -17.61 -5.26 -3.60
C LEU A 187 -16.62 -5.65 -2.50
N SER A 188 -16.29 -6.93 -2.39
CA SER A 188 -15.33 -7.39 -1.37
C SER A 188 -13.95 -6.77 -1.56
N GLY A 189 -13.49 -6.59 -2.81
CA GLY A 189 -12.26 -5.88 -3.11
C GLY A 189 -12.32 -4.39 -2.76
N LEU A 190 -13.47 -3.72 -2.98
CA LEU A 190 -13.67 -2.34 -2.55
C LEU A 190 -13.66 -2.22 -1.01
N VAL A 191 -14.33 -3.11 -0.30
CA VAL A 191 -14.33 -3.16 1.17
C VAL A 191 -12.89 -3.29 1.68
N ASP A 192 -12.15 -4.25 1.15
CA ASP A 192 -10.77 -4.51 1.56
C ASP A 192 -9.86 -3.29 1.32
N VAL A 193 -9.86 -2.72 0.11
CA VAL A 193 -8.97 -1.59 -0.20
C VAL A 193 -9.32 -0.33 0.58
N VAL A 194 -10.60 0.00 0.79
CA VAL A 194 -10.99 1.18 1.57
C VAL A 194 -10.59 1.03 3.04
N LEU A 195 -10.75 -0.16 3.62
CA LEU A 195 -10.32 -0.43 4.99
C LEU A 195 -8.81 -0.45 5.12
N HIS A 196 -8.09 -1.07 4.17
CA HIS A 196 -6.61 -1.12 4.12
C HIS A 196 -6.00 0.29 4.14
N GLU A 197 -6.43 1.16 3.23
CA GLU A 197 -5.93 2.53 3.16
C GLU A 197 -6.35 3.38 4.37
N SER A 198 -7.50 3.06 4.99
CA SER A 198 -7.91 3.70 6.24
C SER A 198 -7.01 3.32 7.41
N VAL A 199 -6.38 2.14 7.40
CA VAL A 199 -5.37 1.76 8.40
C VAL A 199 -4.14 2.64 8.27
N HIS A 200 -3.62 2.86 7.06
CA HIS A 200 -2.48 3.76 6.82
C HIS A 200 -2.74 5.19 7.30
N ALA A 201 -3.99 5.67 7.15
CA ALA A 201 -4.41 6.96 7.68
C ALA A 201 -4.57 6.97 9.23
N THR A 202 -4.73 5.80 9.85
CA THR A 202 -4.87 5.65 11.31
C THR A 202 -3.53 5.54 12.00
N VAL A 203 -2.61 4.74 11.45
CA VAL A 203 -1.25 4.54 11.95
C VAL A 203 -0.29 4.36 10.76
N TYR A 204 0.77 5.13 10.76
CA TYR A 204 1.87 5.01 9.82
C TYR A 204 3.21 5.22 10.52
N VAL A 205 4.07 4.22 10.50
CA VAL A 205 5.41 4.28 11.09
C VAL A 205 6.44 4.53 9.99
N ALA A 206 7.07 5.71 10.03
CA ALA A 206 8.05 6.13 9.02
C ALA A 206 9.24 5.14 8.94
N GLY A 207 9.66 4.79 7.71
CA GLY A 207 10.76 3.85 7.48
C GLY A 207 10.41 2.37 7.69
N GLN A 208 9.16 2.02 8.04
CA GLN A 208 8.72 0.66 8.35
C GLN A 208 7.61 0.16 7.41
N SER A 209 7.83 0.23 6.08
CA SER A 209 6.78 -0.14 5.11
C SER A 209 6.30 -1.59 5.29
N THR A 210 7.18 -2.55 5.61
CA THR A 210 6.78 -3.93 5.86
C THR A 210 5.80 -4.03 7.03
N PHE A 211 6.06 -3.32 8.13
CA PHE A 211 5.15 -3.27 9.29
C PHE A 211 3.81 -2.61 8.90
N ASN A 212 3.86 -1.46 8.23
CA ASN A 212 2.65 -0.72 7.84
C ASN A 212 1.74 -1.55 6.93
N GLU A 213 2.31 -2.19 5.90
CA GLU A 213 1.56 -3.08 4.99
C GLU A 213 0.98 -4.30 5.71
N SER A 214 1.76 -4.94 6.60
CA SER A 214 1.29 -6.10 7.34
C SER A 214 0.18 -5.75 8.33
N LEU A 215 0.28 -4.58 9.01
CA LEU A 215 -0.79 -4.06 9.86
C LEU A 215 -2.05 -3.79 9.05
N ALA A 216 -1.90 -3.12 7.91
CA ALA A 216 -3.03 -2.78 7.05
C ALA A 216 -3.70 -4.04 6.49
N GLU A 217 -2.93 -5.03 6.01
CA GLU A 217 -3.43 -6.32 5.54
C GLU A 217 -4.16 -7.08 6.66
N TYR A 218 -3.57 -7.17 7.85
CA TYR A 218 -4.18 -7.87 8.99
C TYR A 218 -5.54 -7.26 9.37
N VAL A 219 -5.57 -5.94 9.56
CA VAL A 219 -6.77 -5.23 10.00
C VAL A 219 -7.84 -5.23 8.91
N SER A 220 -7.49 -4.90 7.66
CA SER A 220 -8.46 -4.87 6.55
C SER A 220 -9.06 -6.25 6.32
N ASN A 221 -8.27 -7.31 6.35
CA ASN A 221 -8.73 -8.68 6.21
C ASN A 221 -9.80 -9.03 7.25
N ARG A 222 -9.54 -8.70 8.52
CA ARG A 222 -10.45 -9.03 9.62
C ARG A 222 -11.72 -8.19 9.56
N LEU A 223 -11.59 -6.90 9.32
CA LEU A 223 -12.73 -5.99 9.23
C LEU A 223 -13.57 -6.20 7.96
N ALA A 224 -12.96 -6.58 6.83
CA ALA A 224 -13.69 -6.90 5.61
C ALA A 224 -14.57 -8.13 5.80
N GLU A 225 -14.07 -9.20 6.43
CA GLU A 225 -14.91 -10.37 6.76
C GLU A 225 -16.06 -10.00 7.68
N GLU A 226 -15.81 -9.20 8.71
CA GLU A 226 -16.85 -8.77 9.65
C GLU A 226 -17.88 -7.86 8.97
N TYR A 227 -17.45 -6.96 8.07
CA TYR A 227 -18.35 -6.14 7.25
C TYR A 227 -19.26 -7.01 6.42
N LEU A 228 -18.70 -7.93 5.63
CA LEU A 228 -19.47 -8.82 4.74
C LEU A 228 -20.44 -9.71 5.54
N ARG A 229 -19.99 -10.25 6.67
CA ARG A 229 -20.83 -11.09 7.55
C ARG A 229 -22.00 -10.29 8.15
N SER A 230 -21.73 -9.11 8.70
CA SER A 230 -22.75 -8.26 9.33
C SER A 230 -23.79 -7.71 8.36
N HIS A 231 -23.46 -7.64 7.06
CA HIS A 231 -24.37 -7.22 6.00
C HIS A 231 -25.02 -8.39 5.24
N GLY A 232 -24.82 -9.65 5.69
CA GLY A 232 -25.40 -10.83 5.07
C GLY A 232 -24.83 -11.18 3.69
N LEU A 233 -23.66 -10.63 3.33
CA LEU A 233 -22.98 -10.80 2.04
C LEU A 233 -22.14 -12.09 2.05
N LEU A 234 -22.82 -13.25 2.23
CA LEU A 234 -22.14 -14.53 2.46
C LEU A 234 -21.43 -15.06 1.20
N ALA A 235 -21.94 -14.75 0.02
CA ALA A 235 -21.31 -15.16 -1.25
C ALA A 235 -19.98 -14.42 -1.45
N GLU A 236 -19.95 -13.12 -1.19
CA GLU A 236 -18.75 -12.27 -1.22
C GLU A 236 -17.74 -12.69 -0.14
N LEU A 237 -18.22 -13.03 1.06
CA LEU A 237 -17.39 -13.56 2.15
C LEU A 237 -16.71 -14.88 1.73
N ALA A 238 -17.44 -15.82 1.17
CA ALA A 238 -16.87 -17.09 0.69
C ALA A 238 -15.86 -16.85 -0.45
N ALA A 239 -16.15 -15.91 -1.35
CA ALA A 239 -15.25 -15.57 -2.46
C ALA A 239 -13.93 -14.97 -1.98
N ILE A 240 -13.97 -14.03 -1.01
CA ILE A 240 -12.73 -13.42 -0.46
C ILE A 240 -11.90 -14.45 0.33
N GLN A 241 -12.55 -15.32 1.11
CA GLN A 241 -11.86 -16.39 1.85
C GLN A 241 -11.17 -17.38 0.92
N THR A 242 -11.85 -17.81 -0.15
CA THR A 242 -11.26 -18.68 -1.18
C THR A 242 -10.07 -17.99 -1.87
N GLY A 243 -10.23 -16.72 -2.23
CA GLY A 243 -9.16 -15.92 -2.84
C GLY A 243 -7.93 -15.77 -1.93
N ARG A 244 -8.13 -15.64 -0.61
CA ARG A 244 -7.04 -15.57 0.38
C ARG A 244 -6.28 -16.89 0.49
N VAL A 245 -6.99 -18.01 0.56
CA VAL A 245 -6.34 -19.35 0.58
C VAL A 245 -5.42 -19.53 -0.63
N GLU A 246 -5.91 -19.16 -1.83
CA GLU A 246 -5.09 -19.26 -3.05
C GLU A 246 -3.92 -18.27 -3.06
N SER A 247 -4.14 -17.05 -2.56
CA SER A 247 -3.09 -16.04 -2.40
C SER A 247 -2.00 -16.51 -1.41
N ASP A 248 -2.40 -17.13 -0.30
CA ASP A 248 -1.48 -17.68 0.70
C ASP A 248 -0.67 -18.85 0.15
N ARG A 249 -1.30 -19.74 -0.61
CA ARG A 249 -0.61 -20.82 -1.31
C ARG A 249 0.44 -20.27 -2.26
N ARG A 250 0.10 -19.24 -3.04
CA ARG A 250 1.01 -18.57 -3.96
C ARG A 250 2.15 -17.87 -3.22
N ARG A 251 1.86 -17.11 -2.17
CA ARG A 251 2.86 -16.42 -1.34
C ARG A 251 3.84 -17.41 -0.72
N ARG A 252 3.34 -18.52 -0.16
CA ARG A 252 4.19 -19.59 0.40
C ARG A 252 5.15 -20.13 -0.64
N ARG A 253 4.65 -20.47 -1.82
CA ARG A 253 5.49 -21.07 -2.86
C ARG A 253 6.53 -20.09 -3.42
N MET A 254 6.17 -18.79 -3.51
CA MET A 254 7.11 -17.72 -3.84
C MET A 254 8.21 -17.56 -2.76
N HIS A 255 7.85 -17.68 -1.49
CA HIS A 255 8.80 -17.63 -0.38
C HIS A 255 9.75 -18.82 -0.40
N GLU A 256 9.27 -20.04 -0.65
CA GLU A 256 10.10 -21.22 -0.80
C GLU A 256 11.14 -21.03 -1.91
N ALA A 257 10.72 -20.52 -3.06
CA ALA A 257 11.64 -20.18 -4.16
C ALA A 257 12.65 -19.07 -3.76
N TYR A 258 12.22 -18.06 -3.00
CA TYR A 258 13.13 -17.06 -2.43
C TYR A 258 14.20 -17.72 -1.54
N VAL A 259 13.82 -18.62 -0.64
CA VAL A 259 14.75 -19.31 0.27
C VAL A 259 15.73 -20.18 -0.52
N GLU A 260 15.24 -20.96 -1.49
CA GLU A 260 16.05 -21.82 -2.34
C GLU A 260 17.09 -21.01 -3.14
N LEU A 261 16.65 -19.92 -3.79
CA LEU A 261 17.53 -19.04 -4.55
C LEU A 261 18.54 -18.29 -3.65
N ASN A 262 18.14 -17.88 -2.44
CA ASN A 262 19.06 -17.23 -1.53
C ASN A 262 20.19 -18.17 -1.12
N ALA A 263 19.87 -19.42 -0.79
CA ALA A 263 20.88 -20.44 -0.51
C ALA A 263 21.80 -20.71 -1.72
N LEU A 264 21.24 -20.77 -2.91
CA LEU A 264 22.02 -20.90 -4.15
C LEU A 264 23.00 -19.72 -4.33
N TYR A 265 22.56 -18.48 -4.07
CA TYR A 265 23.41 -17.29 -4.23
C TYR A 265 24.55 -17.23 -3.21
N GLU A 266 24.33 -17.73 -2.01
CA GLU A 266 25.34 -17.82 -0.95
C GLU A 266 26.32 -18.98 -1.13
N SER A 267 26.00 -19.96 -2.01
CA SER A 267 26.85 -21.12 -2.26
C SER A 267 28.16 -20.76 -3.01
N SER A 268 29.12 -21.66 -3.00
CA SER A 268 30.41 -21.50 -3.67
C SER A 268 30.44 -21.89 -5.16
N VAL A 269 29.27 -22.22 -5.76
CA VAL A 269 29.22 -22.57 -7.20
C VAL A 269 29.48 -21.37 -8.09
N THR A 270 29.92 -21.62 -9.32
CA THR A 270 30.29 -20.54 -10.26
C THR A 270 29.07 -19.68 -10.64
N LYS A 271 29.31 -18.47 -11.11
CA LYS A 271 28.27 -17.53 -11.55
C LYS A 271 27.39 -18.14 -12.64
N GLU A 272 27.98 -18.83 -13.60
CA GLU A 272 27.29 -19.47 -14.71
C GLU A 272 26.32 -20.56 -14.21
N LYS A 273 26.77 -21.39 -13.26
CA LYS A 273 25.92 -22.39 -12.62
C LYS A 273 24.79 -21.76 -11.80
N LYS A 274 25.04 -20.66 -11.06
CA LYS A 274 23.99 -19.91 -10.34
C LYS A 274 22.94 -19.40 -11.31
N LEU A 275 23.33 -18.82 -12.44
CA LEU A 275 22.38 -18.31 -13.44
C LEU A 275 21.55 -19.42 -14.09
N ALA A 276 22.17 -20.55 -14.43
CA ALA A 276 21.47 -21.70 -15.01
C ALA A 276 20.45 -22.30 -14.04
N GLU A 277 20.83 -22.49 -12.77
CA GLU A 277 19.96 -23.05 -11.75
C GLU A 277 18.84 -22.07 -11.37
N LYS A 278 19.13 -20.77 -11.25
CA LYS A 278 18.10 -19.73 -11.12
C LYS A 278 17.06 -19.83 -12.23
N ALA A 279 17.49 -19.92 -13.47
CA ALA A 279 16.58 -20.01 -14.62
C ALA A 279 15.67 -21.24 -14.52
N ARG A 280 16.21 -22.40 -14.09
CA ARG A 280 15.44 -23.64 -13.87
C ARG A 280 14.38 -23.45 -12.77
N ILE A 281 14.78 -22.98 -11.59
CA ILE A 281 13.90 -22.78 -10.44
C ILE A 281 12.74 -21.82 -10.80
N LEU A 282 13.05 -20.70 -11.46
CA LEU A 282 12.06 -19.71 -11.83
C LEU A 282 11.11 -20.18 -12.96
N ALA A 283 11.58 -21.02 -13.87
CA ALA A 283 10.73 -21.64 -14.90
C ALA A 283 9.75 -22.66 -14.27
N GLU A 284 10.21 -23.46 -13.32
CA GLU A 284 9.37 -24.39 -12.56
C GLU A 284 8.32 -23.65 -11.75
N LEU A 285 8.73 -22.60 -11.03
CA LEU A 285 7.81 -21.74 -10.28
C LEU A 285 6.73 -21.13 -11.18
N LYS A 286 7.12 -20.62 -12.36
CA LYS A 286 6.16 -20.11 -13.35
C LYS A 286 5.12 -21.15 -13.75
N LYS A 287 5.58 -22.37 -14.06
CA LYS A 287 4.72 -23.48 -14.49
C LYS A 287 3.76 -23.90 -13.36
N GLU A 288 4.28 -24.08 -12.16
CA GLU A 288 3.52 -24.52 -10.98
C GLU A 288 2.43 -23.53 -10.58
N LEU A 289 2.73 -22.24 -10.60
CA LEU A 289 1.79 -21.17 -10.23
C LEU A 289 0.97 -20.64 -11.43
N GLY A 290 1.15 -21.15 -12.63
CA GLY A 290 0.44 -20.72 -13.83
C GLY A 290 0.70 -19.23 -14.15
N LEU A 291 1.92 -18.72 -13.91
CA LEU A 291 2.23 -17.30 -14.11
C LEU A 291 2.35 -16.97 -15.59
N SER A 292 1.80 -15.84 -16.00
CA SER A 292 1.89 -15.35 -17.39
C SER A 292 3.33 -15.02 -17.82
N ARG A 293 4.16 -14.58 -16.86
CA ARG A 293 5.59 -14.28 -17.08
C ARG A 293 6.45 -14.97 -16.02
N THR A 294 7.72 -15.21 -16.37
CA THR A 294 8.68 -15.77 -15.42
C THR A 294 9.01 -14.72 -14.36
N PRO A 295 8.87 -15.03 -13.06
CA PRO A 295 9.29 -14.14 -12.00
C PRO A 295 10.81 -13.99 -11.99
N ASN A 296 11.30 -12.98 -11.25
CA ASN A 296 12.73 -12.74 -11.07
C ASN A 296 13.01 -12.29 -9.63
N ASN A 297 14.26 -11.90 -9.30
CA ASN A 297 14.60 -11.48 -7.94
C ASN A 297 13.80 -10.26 -7.47
N ALA A 298 13.51 -9.30 -8.36
CA ALA A 298 12.69 -8.14 -8.00
C ALA A 298 11.25 -8.56 -7.64
N THR A 299 10.68 -9.56 -8.36
CA THR A 299 9.38 -10.16 -8.03
C THR A 299 9.42 -10.87 -6.68
N LEU A 300 10.45 -11.69 -6.43
CA LEU A 300 10.55 -12.52 -5.21
C LEU A 300 10.98 -11.73 -3.98
N LEU A 301 11.55 -10.55 -4.14
CA LEU A 301 11.99 -9.74 -3.01
C LEU A 301 10.85 -9.40 -2.04
N GLN A 302 9.63 -9.27 -2.54
CA GLN A 302 8.42 -9.08 -1.73
C GLN A 302 8.04 -10.33 -0.93
N SER A 303 8.54 -11.51 -1.33
CA SER A 303 8.28 -12.78 -0.65
C SER A 303 9.31 -13.11 0.44
N LYS A 304 10.25 -12.19 0.72
CA LYS A 304 11.28 -12.35 1.75
C LYS A 304 10.70 -12.64 3.13
N THR A 305 9.59 -11.98 3.45
CA THR A 305 8.89 -12.12 4.73
C THR A 305 7.52 -12.77 4.49
N TYR A 306 7.44 -14.08 4.73
CA TYR A 306 6.18 -14.81 4.65
C TYR A 306 5.85 -15.45 6.01
N GLY A 307 4.60 -15.34 6.43
CA GLY A 307 4.00 -16.18 7.47
C GLY A 307 4.29 -15.84 8.92
N SER A 308 5.24 -14.94 9.23
CA SER A 308 5.52 -14.56 10.62
C SER A 308 4.81 -13.29 11.09
N GLN A 309 4.21 -12.55 10.16
CA GLN A 309 3.71 -11.20 10.39
C GLN A 309 2.26 -11.21 10.89
N ASP A 310 1.40 -12.01 10.28
CA ASP A 310 -0.01 -12.12 10.67
C ASP A 310 -0.17 -12.74 12.07
N GLN A 311 0.66 -13.74 12.40
CA GLN A 311 0.62 -14.38 13.71
C GLN A 311 0.95 -13.42 14.86
N GLY A 312 1.81 -12.45 14.62
CA GLY A 312 2.16 -11.44 15.64
C GLY A 312 0.99 -10.50 15.95
N PHE A 313 0.27 -10.05 14.92
CA PHE A 313 -0.92 -9.20 15.10
C PHE A 313 -2.11 -9.96 15.68
N GLU A 314 -2.31 -11.22 15.29
CA GLU A 314 -3.35 -12.06 15.87
C GLU A 314 -3.10 -12.29 17.37
N ALA A 315 -1.89 -12.67 17.76
CA ALA A 315 -1.52 -12.85 19.17
C ALA A 315 -1.71 -11.55 19.99
N LEU A 316 -1.37 -10.39 19.40
CA LEU A 316 -1.61 -9.09 20.02
C LEU A 316 -3.11 -8.83 20.19
N PHE A 317 -3.91 -9.09 19.16
CA PHE A 317 -5.36 -8.87 19.22
C PHE A 317 -6.04 -9.78 20.24
N GLU A 318 -5.69 -11.07 20.26
CA GLU A 318 -6.20 -12.04 21.25
C GLU A 318 -5.88 -11.60 22.68
N ARG A 319 -4.66 -11.12 22.90
CA ARG A 319 -4.23 -10.60 24.20
C ARG A 319 -4.97 -9.34 24.62
N CYS A 320 -5.21 -8.42 23.70
CA CYS A 320 -5.92 -7.17 23.95
C CYS A 320 -7.44 -7.39 24.15
N GLY A 321 -8.02 -8.36 23.44
CA GLY A 321 -9.42 -8.78 23.51
C GLY A 321 -10.40 -7.80 22.85
N THR A 322 -10.01 -6.56 22.56
CA THR A 322 -10.86 -5.53 21.93
C THR A 322 -10.05 -4.67 20.95
N TRP A 323 -10.73 -4.13 19.93
CA TRP A 323 -10.13 -3.20 18.98
C TRP A 323 -9.59 -1.94 19.66
N GLU A 324 -10.26 -1.42 20.68
CA GLU A 324 -9.82 -0.23 21.42
C GLU A 324 -8.44 -0.45 22.06
N ARG A 325 -8.25 -1.56 22.78
CA ARG A 325 -6.98 -1.92 23.40
C ARG A 325 -5.90 -2.26 22.33
N PHE A 326 -6.29 -2.94 21.25
CA PHE A 326 -5.40 -3.22 20.13
C PHE A 326 -4.85 -1.91 19.55
N TRP A 327 -5.71 -0.95 19.22
CA TRP A 327 -5.26 0.35 18.70
C TRP A 327 -4.44 1.14 19.70
N LYS A 328 -4.75 1.04 20.99
CA LYS A 328 -3.92 1.63 22.05
C LYS A 328 -2.51 1.07 22.02
N ALA A 329 -2.35 -0.26 21.90
CA ALA A 329 -1.05 -0.91 21.76
C ALA A 329 -0.33 -0.51 20.47
N ILE A 330 -1.00 -0.57 19.32
CA ILE A 330 -0.40 -0.20 18.02
C ILE A 330 0.09 1.25 18.01
N ARG A 331 -0.62 2.19 18.62
CA ARG A 331 -0.23 3.60 18.67
C ARG A 331 0.99 3.91 19.56
N THR A 332 1.44 2.97 20.39
CA THR A 332 2.72 3.12 21.12
C THR A 332 3.93 2.81 20.26
N ILE A 333 3.73 2.18 19.10
CA ILE A 333 4.80 1.76 18.20
C ILE A 333 5.20 2.93 17.28
N ASP A 334 6.46 3.29 17.32
CA ASP A 334 7.07 4.34 16.49
C ASP A 334 8.33 3.80 15.77
N ALA A 335 9.02 4.65 15.02
CA ALA A 335 10.25 4.27 14.33
C ALA A 335 11.37 3.81 15.29
N GLY A 336 11.41 4.35 16.50
CA GLY A 336 12.38 4.00 17.54
C GLY A 336 12.14 2.62 18.15
N SER A 337 10.95 2.07 18.00
CA SER A 337 10.60 0.71 18.46
C SER A 337 11.31 -0.38 17.66
N PHE A 338 11.91 -0.05 16.51
CA PHE A 338 12.58 -0.99 15.61
C PHE A 338 14.10 -0.80 15.62
N GLY A 339 14.85 -1.87 15.42
CA GLY A 339 16.31 -1.83 15.39
C GLY A 339 16.93 -1.25 14.11
N GLY A 340 16.12 -0.61 13.24
CA GLY A 340 16.56 0.02 12.00
C GLY A 340 15.44 0.09 10.96
N ASP A 341 15.74 0.70 9.81
CA ASP A 341 14.79 0.85 8.70
C ASP A 341 14.40 -0.50 8.10
N GLN A 342 13.11 -0.62 7.73
CA GLN A 342 12.56 -1.77 7.02
C GLN A 342 12.74 -3.10 7.78
N ALA A 343 12.41 -3.10 9.08
CA ALA A 343 12.43 -4.31 9.88
C ALA A 343 11.56 -5.42 9.24
N SER A 344 12.12 -6.60 9.10
CA SER A 344 11.43 -7.78 8.56
C SER A 344 10.84 -8.68 9.66
N LYS A 345 11.19 -8.44 10.92
CA LYS A 345 10.68 -9.15 12.10
C LYS A 345 10.31 -8.13 13.16
N PHE A 346 9.07 -8.15 13.60
CA PHE A 346 8.55 -7.20 14.59
C PHE A 346 7.67 -7.86 15.68
N SER A 347 7.71 -9.18 15.80
CA SER A 347 6.97 -9.90 16.85
C SER A 347 7.34 -9.44 18.27
N GLY A 348 8.63 -9.13 18.50
CA GLY A 348 9.08 -8.57 19.77
C GLY A 348 8.53 -7.17 20.06
N VAL A 349 8.43 -6.33 19.02
CA VAL A 349 7.82 -4.99 19.11
C VAL A 349 6.34 -5.10 19.47
N LEU A 350 5.61 -5.99 18.80
CA LEU A 350 4.19 -6.24 19.08
C LEU A 350 3.97 -6.82 20.50
N ALA A 351 4.84 -7.72 20.95
CA ALA A 351 4.75 -8.27 22.29
C ALA A 351 4.95 -7.18 23.36
N ALA A 352 5.98 -6.33 23.22
CA ALA A 352 6.24 -5.22 24.12
C ALA A 352 5.07 -4.22 24.19
N ALA A 353 4.51 -3.84 23.01
CA ALA A 353 3.34 -2.97 22.94
C ALA A 353 2.12 -3.58 23.66
N GLY A 354 1.91 -4.91 23.51
CA GLY A 354 0.88 -5.64 24.24
C GLY A 354 1.09 -5.68 25.75
N ASP A 355 2.34 -5.82 26.21
CA ASP A 355 2.70 -5.81 27.63
C ASP A 355 2.35 -4.49 28.30
N GLU A 356 2.44 -3.39 27.58
CA GLU A 356 2.14 -2.05 28.10
C GLU A 356 0.64 -1.73 28.06
N ALA A 357 -0.03 -1.98 26.93
CA ALA A 357 -1.37 -1.48 26.67
C ALA A 357 -2.50 -2.47 26.96
N CYS A 358 -2.22 -3.79 27.00
CA CYS A 358 -3.22 -4.85 27.09
C CYS A 358 -3.14 -5.64 28.41
N LYS A 359 -2.64 -5.01 29.46
CA LYS A 359 -2.75 -5.60 30.82
C LYS A 359 -4.22 -5.76 31.20
N PRO A 360 -4.61 -6.85 31.88
CA PRO A 360 -5.98 -7.10 32.29
C PRO A 360 -6.57 -6.01 33.17
#